data_1e3068333480835fd80a26eae362963b
#
_entry.id   1e3068333480835fd80a26eae362963b
#
_cell.length_a   1.000
_cell.length_b   1.000
_cell.length_c   1.000
_cell.angle_alpha   90.00
_cell.angle_beta   90.00
_cell.angle_gamma   90.00
#
_symmetry.space_group_name_H-M   'P 1'
#
loop_
_entity.id
_entity.type
_entity.pdbx_description
1 polymer ?
#
loop_
_entity_poly.entity_id
_entity_poly.type
_entity_poly.pdbx_seq_one_letter_code
_entity_poly.pdbx_strand_id
1 'polypeptide(L)'
;ILGSALLLSQPLCAQNEEVKDTLTTQMMMQNLPEVFVKATRPIVKAERGQLVYNMPLLIEKMPADNAYDALTRIPGVNELNGNINYAGKELTLIINGKPTPLNYAQLAERLKAMPASQLAKAEVMLAAPARLHVRGMVINLVTKDYAGKNLLSGQIQSIWSQSKYGEGKGKANLLFQKGKFGLDAMYSFT
;
A
#
# COMPACT_ATOMS: atom_id res chain seq x y z
N ILE A 1 -82.26 -25.65 -60.16
CA ILE A 1 -82.62 -25.71 -58.76
C ILE A 1 -81.29 -25.59 -57.94
N LEU A 2 -81.11 -24.46 -57.27
CA LEU A 2 -79.89 -24.03 -56.63
C LEU A 2 -79.73 -24.79 -55.30
N GLY A 3 -78.50 -25.27 -54.99
CA GLY A 3 -78.03 -25.74 -53.73
C GLY A 3 -76.88 -24.87 -53.25
N SER A 4 -77.17 -24.10 -52.18
CA SER A 4 -76.21 -23.20 -51.57
C SER A 4 -75.33 -23.97 -50.57
N ALA A 5 -74.01 -23.97 -50.75
CA ALA A 5 -73.09 -24.60 -49.85
C ALA A 5 -72.59 -23.50 -48.87
N LEU A 6 -72.90 -23.69 -47.59
CA LEU A 6 -72.45 -22.85 -46.46
C LEU A 6 -71.03 -23.32 -46.02
N LEU A 7 -70.03 -22.52 -46.26
CA LEU A 7 -68.66 -22.72 -45.69
C LEU A 7 -68.61 -22.16 -44.26
N LEU A 8 -68.50 -23.04 -43.31
CA LEU A 8 -68.20 -22.66 -41.90
C LEU A 8 -66.69 -22.41 -41.83
N SER A 9 -66.30 -21.18 -41.61
CA SER A 9 -64.95 -20.80 -41.23
C SER A 9 -64.78 -20.97 -39.72
N GLN A 10 -63.96 -21.88 -39.32
CA GLN A 10 -63.54 -22.01 -37.89
C GLN A 10 -62.40 -20.99 -37.59
N PRO A 11 -62.46 -20.24 -36.48
CA PRO A 11 -61.36 -19.41 -36.03
C PRO A 11 -60.26 -20.30 -35.44
N LEU A 12 -59.07 -20.20 -36.01
CA LEU A 12 -57.83 -20.79 -35.50
C LEU A 12 -57.43 -20.02 -34.25
N CYS A 13 -57.62 -20.59 -33.06
CA CYS A 13 -57.05 -20.07 -31.82
C CYS A 13 -55.53 -20.29 -31.88
N ALA A 14 -54.79 -19.23 -32.12
CA ALA A 14 -53.38 -19.20 -31.82
C ALA A 14 -53.18 -19.22 -30.30
N GLN A 15 -52.71 -20.33 -29.78
CA GLN A 15 -52.31 -20.41 -28.37
C GLN A 15 -51.05 -19.60 -28.17
N ASN A 16 -51.14 -18.60 -27.32
CA ASN A 16 -50.03 -17.77 -26.88
C ASN A 16 -49.15 -18.58 -25.92
N GLU A 17 -48.05 -19.15 -26.40
CA GLU A 17 -47.03 -19.85 -25.59
C GLU A 17 -45.99 -18.90 -24.97
N GLU A 18 -46.19 -17.57 -25.01
CA GLU A 18 -45.18 -16.59 -24.55
C GLU A 18 -45.19 -16.28 -23.05
N VAL A 19 -46.01 -16.92 -22.21
CA VAL A 19 -46.11 -16.55 -20.80
C VAL A 19 -45.20 -17.39 -19.87
N LYS A 20 -44.58 -18.47 -20.37
CA LYS A 20 -43.73 -19.32 -19.49
C LYS A 20 -42.28 -18.87 -19.38
N ASP A 21 -41.72 -18.21 -20.39
CA ASP A 21 -40.30 -17.83 -20.34
C ASP A 21 -40.02 -16.60 -19.47
N THR A 22 -40.99 -15.67 -19.33
CA THR A 22 -40.82 -14.46 -18.54
C THR A 22 -40.84 -14.73 -17.01
N LEU A 23 -41.67 -15.70 -16.59
CA LEU A 23 -41.73 -16.09 -15.19
C LEU A 23 -40.50 -16.87 -14.73
N THR A 24 -39.93 -17.70 -15.60
CA THR A 24 -38.72 -18.48 -15.32
C THR A 24 -37.51 -17.56 -15.20
N THR A 25 -37.41 -16.52 -16.05
CA THR A 25 -36.33 -15.53 -16.01
C THR A 25 -36.41 -14.64 -14.78
N GLN A 26 -37.62 -14.24 -14.34
CA GLN A 26 -37.80 -13.49 -13.12
C GLN A 26 -37.51 -14.31 -11.85
N MET A 27 -37.87 -15.60 -11.82
CA MET A 27 -37.54 -16.50 -10.71
C MET A 27 -36.02 -16.81 -10.65
N MET A 28 -35.32 -16.90 -11.78
CA MET A 28 -33.87 -17.05 -11.82
C MET A 28 -33.13 -15.81 -11.34
N MET A 29 -33.65 -14.60 -11.62
CA MET A 29 -33.01 -13.35 -11.14
C MET A 29 -33.16 -13.16 -9.62
N GLN A 30 -34.17 -13.76 -9.00
CA GLN A 30 -34.44 -13.60 -7.55
C GLN A 30 -33.55 -14.49 -6.67
N ASN A 31 -32.84 -15.47 -7.25
CA ASN A 31 -31.98 -16.40 -6.52
C ASN A 31 -30.47 -16.25 -6.84
N LEU A 32 -30.07 -15.18 -7.51
CA LEU A 32 -28.65 -14.88 -7.64
C LEU A 32 -28.13 -14.40 -6.28
N PRO A 33 -27.19 -15.10 -5.66
CA PRO A 33 -26.57 -14.59 -4.44
C PRO A 33 -25.93 -13.25 -4.75
N GLU A 34 -26.29 -12.24 -3.97
CA GLU A 34 -25.72 -10.92 -4.06
C GLU A 34 -24.21 -11.03 -3.81
N VAL A 35 -23.42 -11.03 -4.89
CA VAL A 35 -21.96 -11.10 -4.79
C VAL A 35 -21.46 -9.73 -4.32
N PHE A 36 -21.30 -9.57 -3.01
CA PHE A 36 -20.63 -8.42 -2.45
C PHE A 36 -19.14 -8.44 -2.88
N VAL A 37 -18.82 -7.77 -3.95
CA VAL A 37 -17.43 -7.53 -4.33
C VAL A 37 -16.85 -6.49 -3.37
N LYS A 38 -16.25 -6.96 -2.29
CA LYS A 38 -15.51 -6.10 -1.38
C LYS A 38 -14.24 -5.65 -2.11
N ALA A 39 -14.27 -4.45 -2.66
CA ALA A 39 -13.09 -3.86 -3.30
C ALA A 39 -11.99 -3.66 -2.26
N THR A 40 -11.03 -4.57 -2.22
CA THR A 40 -9.85 -4.43 -1.37
C THR A 40 -8.87 -3.49 -2.05
N ARG A 41 -8.45 -2.44 -1.35
CA ARG A 41 -7.44 -1.52 -1.89
C ARG A 41 -6.14 -2.28 -2.16
N PRO A 42 -5.57 -2.21 -3.36
CA PRO A 42 -4.33 -2.91 -3.66
C PRO A 42 -3.18 -2.32 -2.85
N ILE A 43 -2.31 -3.20 -2.33
CA ILE A 43 -1.10 -2.78 -1.61
C ILE A 43 -0.11 -2.12 -2.55
N VAL A 44 -0.03 -2.60 -3.79
CA VAL A 44 0.88 -2.10 -4.82
C VAL A 44 0.09 -1.68 -6.05
N LYS A 45 0.50 -0.55 -6.65
CA LYS A 45 0.00 -0.05 -7.93
C LYS A 45 1.17 0.26 -8.84
N ALA A 46 1.05 -0.10 -10.11
CA ALA A 46 1.98 0.34 -11.14
C ALA A 46 1.50 1.68 -11.72
N GLU A 47 2.27 2.73 -11.54
CA GLU A 47 1.96 4.08 -12.02
C GLU A 47 3.17 4.67 -12.74
N ARG A 48 2.98 5.10 -14.00
CA ARG A 48 4.02 5.83 -14.77
C ARG A 48 5.44 5.22 -14.73
N GLY A 49 5.53 3.89 -14.79
CA GLY A 49 6.82 3.19 -14.78
C GLY A 49 7.46 3.03 -13.40
N GLN A 50 6.71 3.27 -12.33
CA GLN A 50 7.10 3.02 -10.95
C GLN A 50 6.09 2.12 -10.24
N LEU A 51 6.54 1.38 -9.23
CA LEU A 51 5.69 0.63 -8.33
C LEU A 51 5.45 1.46 -7.08
N VAL A 52 4.18 1.76 -6.80
CA VAL A 52 3.78 2.52 -5.63
C VAL A 52 3.18 1.58 -4.60
N TYR A 53 3.84 1.39 -3.49
CA TYR A 53 3.38 0.60 -2.35
C TYR A 53 2.67 1.48 -1.34
N ASN A 54 1.47 1.07 -0.93
CA ASN A 54 0.74 1.70 0.17
C ASN A 54 1.29 1.15 1.49
N MET A 55 2.13 1.93 2.17
CA MET A 55 2.83 1.47 3.37
C MET A 55 1.88 1.15 4.54
N PRO A 56 0.84 1.93 4.84
CA PRO A 56 -0.15 1.56 5.85
C PRO A 56 -0.78 0.18 5.64
N LEU A 57 -1.19 -0.13 4.40
CA LEU A 57 -1.78 -1.44 4.07
C LEU A 57 -0.74 -2.56 4.09
N LEU A 58 0.51 -2.26 3.73
CA LEU A 58 1.60 -3.23 3.80
C LEU A 58 1.92 -3.58 5.25
N ILE A 59 2.02 -2.58 6.13
CA ILE A 59 2.31 -2.75 7.56
C ILE A 59 1.16 -3.46 8.28
N GLU A 60 -0.09 -3.23 7.87
CA GLU A 60 -1.25 -3.94 8.41
C GLU A 60 -1.16 -5.45 8.17
N LYS A 61 -0.68 -5.86 6.98
CA LYS A 61 -0.51 -7.29 6.63
C LYS A 61 0.80 -7.89 7.12
N MET A 62 1.85 -7.09 7.13
CA MET A 62 3.21 -7.48 7.56
C MET A 62 3.72 -6.44 8.55
N PRO A 63 3.46 -6.65 9.86
CA PRO A 63 3.84 -5.70 10.89
C PRO A 63 5.34 -5.35 10.85
N ALA A 64 5.61 -4.06 11.00
CA ALA A 64 6.95 -3.48 11.06
C ALA A 64 6.96 -2.36 12.10
N ASP A 65 7.98 -2.31 12.95
CA ASP A 65 8.07 -1.33 14.04
C ASP A 65 8.64 0.00 13.55
N ASN A 66 9.59 -0.06 12.64
CA ASN A 66 10.31 1.10 12.12
C ASN A 66 10.32 1.15 10.59
N ALA A 67 10.71 2.29 10.03
CA ALA A 67 10.71 2.49 8.60
C ALA A 67 11.71 1.59 7.86
N TYR A 68 12.80 1.17 8.50
CA TYR A 68 13.76 0.23 7.94
C TYR A 68 13.14 -1.15 7.75
N ASP A 69 12.50 -1.68 8.79
CA ASP A 69 11.80 -2.97 8.73
C ASP A 69 10.65 -2.93 7.71
N ALA A 70 9.89 -1.81 7.68
CA ALA A 70 8.82 -1.64 6.70
C ALA A 70 9.35 -1.65 5.26
N LEU A 71 10.55 -1.09 5.04
CA LEU A 71 11.21 -1.11 3.73
C LEU A 71 11.60 -2.53 3.31
N THR A 72 12.12 -3.35 4.21
CA THR A 72 12.50 -4.75 3.94
C THR A 72 11.28 -5.66 3.71
N ARG A 73 10.07 -5.23 4.09
CA ARG A 73 8.82 -5.94 3.77
C ARG A 73 8.35 -5.72 2.33
N ILE A 74 8.93 -4.77 1.61
CA ILE A 74 8.61 -4.56 0.19
C ILE A 74 9.18 -5.73 -0.62
N PRO A 75 8.34 -6.44 -1.42
CA PRO A 75 8.80 -7.53 -2.25
C PRO A 75 9.97 -7.12 -3.17
N GLY A 76 11.04 -7.91 -3.16
CA GLY A 76 12.25 -7.65 -3.93
C GLY A 76 13.30 -6.79 -3.23
N VAL A 77 12.98 -6.20 -2.08
CA VAL A 77 13.97 -5.51 -1.24
C VAL A 77 14.67 -6.53 -0.35
N ASN A 78 15.99 -6.54 -0.41
CA ASN A 78 16.85 -7.40 0.40
C ASN A 78 18.01 -6.60 0.96
N GLU A 79 18.50 -7.02 2.11
CA GLU A 79 19.74 -6.51 2.68
C GLU A 79 20.88 -7.44 2.32
N LEU A 80 21.93 -6.91 1.71
CA LEU A 80 23.13 -7.65 1.36
C LEU A 80 24.36 -6.82 1.75
N ASN A 81 25.23 -7.39 2.58
CA ASN A 81 26.45 -6.74 3.08
C ASN A 81 26.19 -5.38 3.77
N GLY A 82 25.06 -5.26 4.49
CA GLY A 82 24.65 -4.02 5.15
C GLY A 82 24.04 -2.96 4.22
N ASN A 83 23.91 -3.25 2.94
CA ASN A 83 23.27 -2.36 1.95
C ASN A 83 21.90 -2.91 1.53
N ILE A 84 20.93 -2.03 1.32
CA ILE A 84 19.64 -2.42 0.75
C ILE A 84 19.77 -2.52 -0.76
N ASN A 85 19.33 -3.66 -1.29
CA ASN A 85 19.30 -3.95 -2.70
C ASN A 85 17.87 -4.25 -3.13
N TYR A 86 17.54 -4.01 -4.37
CA TYR A 86 16.27 -4.40 -4.97
C TYR A 86 16.54 -5.39 -6.12
N ALA A 87 15.98 -6.59 -6.01
CA ALA A 87 16.20 -7.66 -6.99
C ALA A 87 17.69 -7.88 -7.32
N GLY A 88 18.57 -7.82 -6.31
CA GLY A 88 20.01 -8.00 -6.46
C GLY A 88 20.79 -6.81 -7.03
N LYS A 89 20.14 -5.68 -7.28
CA LYS A 89 20.78 -4.45 -7.77
C LYS A 89 20.86 -3.41 -6.67
N GLU A 90 21.97 -2.69 -6.61
CA GLU A 90 22.11 -1.54 -5.72
C GLU A 90 21.06 -0.49 -6.03
N LEU A 91 20.52 0.10 -4.98
CA LEU A 91 19.52 1.15 -5.11
C LEU A 91 19.92 2.39 -4.31
N THR A 92 19.46 3.53 -4.77
CA THR A 92 19.52 4.78 -4.02
C THR A 92 18.22 5.00 -3.27
N LEU A 93 18.33 5.22 -1.96
CA LEU A 93 17.18 5.56 -1.14
C LEU A 93 17.05 7.07 -1.01
N ILE A 94 15.85 7.57 -1.22
CA ILE A 94 15.53 9.00 -1.05
C ILE A 94 14.30 9.16 -0.16
N ILE A 95 14.18 10.30 0.49
CA ILE A 95 13.07 10.62 1.39
C ILE A 95 12.36 11.87 0.88
N ASN A 96 11.04 11.77 0.69
CA ASN A 96 10.18 12.88 0.23
C ASN A 96 10.68 13.53 -1.08
N GLY A 97 11.20 12.71 -1.99
CA GLY A 97 11.72 13.18 -3.28
C GLY A 97 13.03 13.94 -3.21
N LYS A 98 13.70 13.99 -2.06
CA LYS A 98 14.97 14.66 -1.87
C LYS A 98 16.08 13.64 -1.66
N PRO A 99 17.18 13.69 -2.45
CA PRO A 99 18.36 12.90 -2.17
C PRO A 99 18.91 13.26 -0.80
N THR A 100 19.30 12.26 -0.05
CA THR A 100 19.92 12.49 1.26
C THR A 100 21.44 12.42 1.15
N PRO A 101 22.18 13.35 1.75
CA PRO A 101 23.65 13.33 1.75
C PRO A 101 24.23 12.28 2.73
N LEU A 102 23.37 11.56 3.44
CA LEU A 102 23.78 10.55 4.40
C LEU A 102 24.36 9.33 3.69
N ASN A 103 25.41 8.77 4.28
CA ASN A 103 25.89 7.47 3.85
C ASN A 103 24.87 6.39 4.23
N TYR A 104 25.07 5.18 3.70
CA TYR A 104 24.08 4.11 3.87
C TYR A 104 23.84 3.73 5.32
N ALA A 105 24.88 3.62 6.14
CA ALA A 105 24.77 3.25 7.55
C ALA A 105 23.99 4.33 8.36
N GLN A 106 24.29 5.61 8.10
CA GLN A 106 23.57 6.73 8.74
C GLN A 106 22.09 6.75 8.32
N LEU A 107 21.82 6.46 7.04
CA LEU A 107 20.46 6.41 6.54
C LEU A 107 19.69 5.24 7.15
N ALA A 108 20.30 4.07 7.27
CA ALA A 108 19.71 2.92 7.95
C ALA A 108 19.38 3.22 9.42
N GLU A 109 20.30 3.85 10.16
CA GLU A 109 20.04 4.27 11.55
C GLU A 109 18.90 5.30 11.65
N ARG A 110 18.84 6.25 10.71
CA ARG A 110 17.73 7.19 10.64
C ARG A 110 16.39 6.50 10.39
N LEU A 111 16.35 5.51 9.50
CA LEU A 111 15.13 4.75 9.21
C LEU A 111 14.72 3.85 10.37
N LYS A 112 15.68 3.26 11.09
CA LYS A 112 15.42 2.50 12.33
C LYS A 112 14.86 3.38 13.45
N ALA A 113 15.24 4.66 13.48
CA ALA A 113 14.69 5.63 14.44
C ALA A 113 13.31 6.17 14.03
N MET A 114 12.87 5.98 12.78
CA MET A 114 11.59 6.46 12.26
C MET A 114 10.51 5.39 12.45
N PRO A 115 9.41 5.67 13.15
CA PRO A 115 8.28 4.73 13.25
C PRO A 115 7.69 4.40 11.87
N ALA A 116 7.39 3.12 11.63
CA ALA A 116 6.77 2.67 10.38
C ALA A 116 5.43 3.38 10.09
N SER A 117 4.71 3.75 11.14
CA SER A 117 3.43 4.48 11.05
C SER A 117 3.53 5.85 10.37
N GLN A 118 4.72 6.45 10.30
CA GLN A 118 4.94 7.72 9.61
C GLN A 118 5.02 7.57 8.09
N LEU A 119 5.20 6.36 7.58
CA LEU A 119 5.25 6.13 6.14
C LEU A 119 3.86 6.20 5.52
N ALA A 120 3.73 6.95 4.43
CA ALA A 120 2.52 7.00 3.61
C ALA A 120 2.61 6.03 2.43
N LYS A 121 3.69 6.10 1.68
CA LYS A 121 3.94 5.24 0.51
C LYS A 121 5.42 5.07 0.25
N ALA A 122 5.77 4.00 -0.47
CA ALA A 122 7.09 3.80 -1.04
C ALA A 122 6.96 3.67 -2.56
N GLU A 123 7.76 4.46 -3.29
CA GLU A 123 7.77 4.48 -4.75
C GLU A 123 9.07 3.83 -5.23
N VAL A 124 8.96 2.65 -5.84
CA VAL A 124 10.09 1.93 -6.42
C VAL A 124 10.20 2.29 -7.90
N MET A 125 11.28 2.96 -8.27
CA MET A 125 11.58 3.40 -9.62
C MET A 125 12.76 2.61 -10.18
N LEU A 126 12.54 1.87 -11.27
CA LEU A 126 13.59 1.08 -11.92
C LEU A 126 14.65 1.95 -12.59
N ALA A 127 14.27 3.15 -12.98
CA ALA A 127 15.17 4.19 -13.50
C ALA A 127 14.82 5.51 -12.81
N ALA A 128 15.81 6.15 -12.22
CA ALA A 128 15.65 7.43 -11.57
C ALA A 128 15.25 8.52 -12.58
N PRO A 129 14.17 9.28 -12.35
CA PRO A 129 13.88 10.46 -13.16
C PRO A 129 15.00 11.49 -13.03
N ALA A 130 15.33 12.18 -14.11
CA ALA A 130 16.41 13.17 -14.15
C ALA A 130 16.28 14.27 -13.06
N ARG A 131 15.04 14.60 -12.66
CA ARG A 131 14.75 15.58 -11.59
C ARG A 131 15.33 15.24 -10.22
N LEU A 132 15.63 13.96 -9.98
CA LEU A 132 16.15 13.50 -8.70
C LEU A 132 17.68 13.58 -8.61
N HIS A 133 18.36 13.87 -9.73
CA HIS A 133 19.82 13.97 -9.82
C HIS A 133 20.58 12.73 -9.32
N VAL A 134 19.92 11.56 -9.31
CA VAL A 134 20.50 10.25 -8.97
C VAL A 134 20.42 9.31 -10.16
N ARG A 135 21.30 8.32 -10.21
CA ARG A 135 21.34 7.33 -11.29
C ARG A 135 20.91 5.96 -10.77
N GLY A 136 20.41 5.13 -11.68
CA GLY A 136 20.05 3.75 -11.37
C GLY A 136 18.68 3.61 -10.77
N MET A 137 18.52 2.59 -9.94
CA MET A 137 17.28 2.27 -9.27
C MET A 137 17.11 3.10 -8.01
N VAL A 138 15.89 3.54 -7.74
CA VAL A 138 15.57 4.42 -6.61
C VAL A 138 14.34 3.91 -5.87
N ILE A 139 14.40 3.95 -4.55
CA ILE A 139 13.21 3.88 -3.70
C ILE A 139 13.01 5.24 -3.03
N ASN A 140 11.86 5.85 -3.28
CA ASN A 140 11.43 7.07 -2.63
C ASN A 140 10.46 6.75 -1.50
N LEU A 141 10.88 6.95 -0.27
CA LEU A 141 10.00 6.86 0.89
C LEU A 141 9.29 8.19 1.09
N VAL A 142 7.97 8.16 1.00
CA VAL A 142 7.13 9.33 1.24
C VAL A 142 6.52 9.20 2.63
N THR A 143 6.80 10.15 3.48
CA THR A 143 6.21 10.24 4.80
C THR A 143 4.83 10.90 4.74
N LYS A 144 4.00 10.63 5.73
CA LYS A 144 2.73 11.35 5.91
C LYS A 144 3.04 12.83 6.06
N ASP A 145 2.37 13.64 5.25
CA ASP A 145 2.48 15.09 5.39
C ASP A 145 1.59 15.53 6.57
N TYR A 146 2.24 15.99 7.60
CA TYR A 146 1.59 16.54 8.78
C TYR A 146 1.55 18.08 8.76
N ALA A 147 1.86 18.69 7.62
CA ALA A 147 1.82 20.14 7.46
C ALA A 147 0.43 20.69 7.87
N GLY A 148 0.40 21.58 8.84
CA GLY A 148 -0.82 22.16 9.38
C GLY A 148 -1.46 21.42 10.54
N LYS A 149 -0.96 20.27 10.95
CA LYS A 149 -1.38 19.56 12.18
C LYS A 149 -0.30 19.68 13.25
N ASN A 150 -0.74 19.90 14.49
CA ASN A 150 0.16 19.78 15.63
C ASN A 150 0.44 18.29 15.82
N LEU A 151 1.69 17.88 15.69
CA LEU A 151 2.15 16.52 15.92
C LEU A 151 3.12 16.50 17.08
N LEU A 152 2.81 15.68 18.06
CA LEU A 152 3.76 15.28 19.10
C LEU A 152 3.87 13.76 19.01
N SER A 153 5.03 13.25 18.66
CA SER A 153 5.33 11.83 18.61
C SER A 153 6.58 11.55 19.41
N GLY A 154 6.51 10.60 20.30
CA GLY A 154 7.65 10.15 21.09
C GLY A 154 7.77 8.63 20.99
N GLN A 155 9.00 8.14 20.85
CA GLN A 155 9.32 6.71 20.87
C GLN A 155 10.46 6.49 21.85
N ILE A 156 10.27 5.55 22.77
CA ILE A 156 11.32 5.09 23.68
C ILE A 156 11.59 3.62 23.34
N GLN A 157 12.83 3.32 23.01
CA GLN A 157 13.29 1.97 22.80
C GLN A 157 14.33 1.64 23.85
N SER A 158 14.09 0.58 24.61
CA SER A 158 15.04 0.05 25.58
C SER A 158 15.41 -1.38 25.19
N ILE A 159 16.69 -1.64 25.05
CA ILE A 159 17.23 -2.98 24.76
C ILE A 159 18.08 -3.37 25.95
N TRP A 160 17.66 -4.41 26.65
CA TRP A 160 18.44 -5.01 27.72
C TRP A 160 19.10 -6.29 27.21
N SER A 161 20.41 -6.33 27.17
CA SER A 161 21.17 -7.53 26.80
C SER A 161 21.80 -8.13 28.05
N GLN A 162 21.41 -9.37 28.36
CA GLN A 162 21.98 -10.10 29.49
C GLN A 162 23.21 -10.87 29.00
N SER A 163 24.33 -10.19 29.03
CA SER A 163 25.67 -10.76 28.85
C SER A 163 26.36 -10.85 30.22
N LYS A 164 27.56 -11.40 30.27
CA LYS A 164 28.35 -11.55 31.50
C LYS A 164 28.51 -10.26 32.33
N TYR A 165 28.29 -9.12 31.72
CA TYR A 165 28.39 -7.77 32.33
C TYR A 165 27.13 -6.91 32.15
N GLY A 166 25.98 -7.48 31.79
CA GLY A 166 24.70 -6.76 31.66
C GLY A 166 24.84 -5.40 30.97
N GLU A 167 24.52 -5.35 29.67
CA GLU A 167 24.53 -4.10 28.91
C GLU A 167 23.11 -3.61 28.64
N GLY A 168 22.83 -2.36 29.03
CA GLY A 168 21.57 -1.70 28.76
C GLY A 168 21.76 -0.59 27.71
N LYS A 169 21.02 -0.63 26.62
CA LYS A 169 21.01 0.42 25.60
C LYS A 169 19.64 1.03 25.52
N GLY A 170 19.55 2.34 25.55
CA GLY A 170 18.29 3.04 25.40
C GLY A 170 18.37 4.12 24.33
N LYS A 171 17.30 4.26 23.58
CA LYS A 171 17.11 5.34 22.60
C LYS A 171 15.77 6.01 22.89
N ALA A 172 15.75 7.32 22.94
CA ALA A 172 14.54 8.13 23.03
C ALA A 172 14.49 9.08 21.83
N ASN A 173 13.36 9.13 21.17
CA ASN A 173 13.13 9.99 20.03
C ASN A 173 11.89 10.83 20.30
N LEU A 174 11.99 12.16 20.13
CA LEU A 174 10.89 13.09 20.30
C LEU A 174 10.76 13.93 19.03
N LEU A 175 9.62 13.82 18.37
CA LEU A 175 9.27 14.64 17.22
C LEU A 175 8.14 15.58 17.61
N PHE A 176 8.38 16.86 17.52
CA PHE A 176 7.38 17.92 17.70
C PHE A 176 7.25 18.72 16.42
N GLN A 177 6.02 18.83 15.90
CA GLN A 177 5.75 19.67 14.75
C GLN A 177 4.51 20.53 15.02
N LYS A 178 4.65 21.84 14.76
CA LYS A 178 3.56 22.81 14.87
C LYS A 178 3.60 23.76 13.68
N GLY A 179 2.69 23.56 12.72
CA GLY A 179 2.67 24.35 11.49
C GLY A 179 3.96 24.21 10.66
N LYS A 180 4.70 25.31 10.48
CA LYS A 180 5.98 25.33 9.77
C LYS A 180 7.20 25.03 10.66
N PHE A 181 6.99 24.94 11.96
CA PHE A 181 8.04 24.68 12.92
C PHE A 181 8.09 23.19 13.25
N GLY A 182 9.27 22.57 13.13
CA GLY A 182 9.53 21.18 13.49
C GLY A 182 10.77 21.09 14.37
N LEU A 183 10.68 20.30 15.45
CA LEU A 183 11.78 19.94 16.33
C LEU A 183 11.89 18.42 16.36
N ASP A 184 13.07 17.92 16.05
CA ASP A 184 13.42 16.50 16.16
C ASP A 184 14.57 16.37 17.14
N ALA A 185 14.35 15.68 18.26
CA ALA A 185 15.33 15.46 19.29
C ALA A 185 15.54 13.95 19.46
N MET A 186 16.79 13.50 19.34
CA MET A 186 17.20 12.12 19.54
C MET A 186 18.22 12.04 20.66
N TYR A 187 17.98 11.14 21.60
CA TYR A 187 18.89 10.83 22.67
C TYR A 187 19.18 9.33 22.72
N SER A 188 20.45 8.95 22.79
CA SER A 188 20.87 7.55 22.94
C SER A 188 21.90 7.43 24.07
N PHE A 189 21.76 6.39 24.88
CA PHE A 189 22.73 6.00 25.90
C PHE A 189 23.08 4.51 25.78
N THR A 190 24.31 4.19 26.14
CA THR A 190 24.86 2.83 26.10
C THR A 190 25.46 2.49 27.42
#